data_ecde7571aa931e9156e9d3c09f9e7959
#
_entry.id   ecde7571aa931e9156e9d3c09f9e7959
#
_cell.length_a   1.000
_cell.length_b   1.000
_cell.length_c   1.000
_cell.angle_alpha   90.00
_cell.angle_beta   90.00
_cell.angle_gamma   90.00
#
_symmetry.space_group_name_H-M   'P 1'
#
loop_
_entity.id
_entity.type
_entity.pdbx_description
1 polymer ?
#
loop_
_entity_poly.entity_id
_entity_poly.type
_entity_poly.pdbx_seq_one_letter_code
_entity_poly.pdbx_strand_id
1 'polypeptide(L)'
;MPDTIAAIATAPAAAAVGIVRLSGAETRRVLAALFTPVDGRSAVELPPRRMTYGTVRDAEGRTLDHALAVVFSAGHSYTGEESAELHCHGSPVVLQEVLRAAFAAGARQARAGEFTERAFLNGKMDLTEAEAVIDLIDAETAEAARNAAAQVDGALRRPLEQVYDALLGLTSRFYAVVDYPDEDIEDLTLAETERTLTESEQTLAALLGTFARGRVLKSGAATAIVGAPNAGKSSLLNALVGYDRAIVTDLPGTTRDTVEEKAVVGGVLLRLIDTAGIRETDDAVERLGVERSRRAVESADLVIVVADGSHTPLTVEPDILALAARAPHWILAISKDDRNPAVKTAVWRLPDGAPAPEHLVSFNSVMPGGLDALIDTIGDCFPAGVPAGGTLLTNARQAEAIRRALESVRAAHEALTAGLTPDVVLTEAEGALDALGELTGRTAREDMVTRIFERFCVGK
;
A
#
# COMPACT_ATOMS: atom_id res chain seq x y z
N MET A 1 -16.90 13.78 -26.98
CA MET A 1 -16.10 14.74 -26.20
C MET A 1 -15.96 14.17 -24.79
N PRO A 2 -14.80 14.24 -24.17
CA PRO A 2 -14.69 13.81 -22.78
C PRO A 2 -15.65 14.68 -21.93
N ASP A 3 -16.49 14.03 -21.15
CA ASP A 3 -17.47 14.65 -20.27
C ASP A 3 -16.79 15.31 -19.05
N THR A 4 -17.45 16.28 -18.43
CA THR A 4 -16.96 16.89 -17.20
C THR A 4 -17.50 16.15 -16.00
N ILE A 5 -16.60 15.73 -15.11
CA ILE A 5 -16.91 15.02 -13.87
C ILE A 5 -16.83 15.90 -12.65
N ALA A 6 -17.61 15.57 -11.63
CA ALA A 6 -17.58 16.20 -10.32
C ALA A 6 -17.66 15.19 -9.18
N ALA A 7 -16.98 15.48 -8.08
CA ALA A 7 -17.11 14.73 -6.83
C ALA A 7 -16.67 15.56 -5.61
N ILE A 8 -17.11 15.11 -4.43
CA ILE A 8 -16.56 15.57 -3.15
C ILE A 8 -15.20 14.89 -2.97
N ALA A 9 -14.13 15.65 -2.82
CA ALA A 9 -12.76 15.17 -2.74
C ALA A 9 -12.24 15.01 -1.29
N THR A 10 -13.01 15.46 -0.29
CA THR A 10 -12.71 15.36 1.14
C THR A 10 -13.53 14.26 1.79
N ALA A 11 -13.12 13.81 2.98
CA ALA A 11 -13.85 12.79 3.73
C ALA A 11 -15.32 13.22 3.99
N PRO A 12 -16.28 12.28 3.98
CA PRO A 12 -17.72 12.56 4.15
C PRO A 12 -18.09 12.81 5.63
N ALA A 13 -17.29 13.60 6.34
CA ALA A 13 -17.49 13.95 7.74
C ALA A 13 -17.52 15.48 7.90
N ALA A 14 -18.16 15.97 8.98
CA ALA A 14 -18.14 17.40 9.29
C ALA A 14 -16.70 17.87 9.56
N ALA A 15 -16.27 18.89 8.84
CA ALA A 15 -14.93 19.47 8.90
C ALA A 15 -14.98 20.99 8.74
N ALA A 16 -13.87 21.68 8.96
CA ALA A 16 -13.80 23.13 8.72
C ALA A 16 -13.91 23.45 7.22
N VAL A 17 -13.31 22.63 6.36
CA VAL A 17 -13.28 22.79 4.90
C VAL A 17 -13.67 21.48 4.23
N GLY A 18 -14.48 21.57 3.17
CA GLY A 18 -14.78 20.48 2.26
C GLY A 18 -14.57 20.93 0.82
N ILE A 19 -14.14 20.00 -0.04
CA ILE A 19 -13.77 20.31 -1.42
C ILE A 19 -14.67 19.55 -2.40
N VAL A 20 -15.28 20.29 -3.32
CA VAL A 20 -15.90 19.72 -4.52
C VAL A 20 -14.97 19.98 -5.69
N ARG A 21 -14.57 18.91 -6.39
CA ARG A 21 -13.63 18.91 -7.51
C ARG A 21 -14.35 18.68 -8.82
N LEU A 22 -13.93 19.39 -9.86
CA LEU A 22 -14.39 19.29 -11.24
C LEU A 22 -13.20 18.96 -12.14
N SER A 23 -13.40 18.14 -13.19
CA SER A 23 -12.40 17.90 -14.24
C SER A 23 -13.09 17.62 -15.57
N GLY A 24 -12.56 18.17 -16.66
CA GLY A 24 -13.04 17.98 -18.02
C GLY A 24 -13.18 19.28 -18.80
N ALA A 25 -13.53 19.16 -20.09
CA ALA A 25 -13.54 20.28 -21.03
C ALA A 25 -14.47 21.44 -20.66
N GLU A 26 -15.61 21.15 -19.98
CA GLU A 26 -16.62 22.14 -19.63
C GLU A 26 -16.46 22.66 -18.19
N THR A 27 -15.34 22.39 -17.53
CA THR A 27 -15.10 22.75 -16.11
C THR A 27 -15.36 24.23 -15.83
N ARG A 28 -14.86 25.14 -16.67
CA ARG A 28 -15.06 26.58 -16.47
C ARG A 28 -16.51 27.01 -16.64
N ARG A 29 -17.23 26.41 -17.61
CA ARG A 29 -18.64 26.69 -17.82
C ARG A 29 -19.49 26.23 -16.63
N VAL A 30 -19.23 25.00 -16.16
CA VAL A 30 -19.89 24.46 -14.97
C VAL A 30 -19.59 25.31 -13.75
N LEU A 31 -18.32 25.67 -13.52
CA LEU A 31 -17.94 26.55 -12.43
C LEU A 31 -18.63 27.90 -12.48
N ALA A 32 -18.74 28.55 -13.66
CA ALA A 32 -19.38 29.82 -13.83
C ALA A 32 -20.92 29.80 -13.59
N ALA A 33 -21.55 28.64 -13.77
CA ALA A 33 -22.97 28.48 -13.42
C ALA A 33 -23.20 28.38 -11.90
N LEU A 34 -22.18 28.00 -11.12
CA LEU A 34 -22.28 27.78 -9.68
C LEU A 34 -21.68 28.88 -8.84
N PHE A 35 -20.62 29.53 -9.33
CA PHE A 35 -19.76 30.38 -8.52
C PHE A 35 -19.70 31.81 -9.09
N THR A 36 -19.98 32.79 -8.22
CA THR A 36 -19.90 34.20 -8.52
C THR A 36 -18.78 34.85 -7.68
N PRO A 37 -17.65 35.23 -8.30
CA PRO A 37 -16.57 35.95 -7.63
C PRO A 37 -17.06 37.29 -7.04
N VAL A 38 -16.56 37.64 -5.86
CA VAL A 38 -16.91 38.91 -5.16
C VAL A 38 -16.48 40.14 -5.94
N ASP A 39 -15.43 40.05 -6.75
CA ASP A 39 -14.92 41.17 -7.57
C ASP A 39 -15.70 41.41 -8.87
N GLY A 40 -16.78 40.67 -9.10
CA GLY A 40 -17.68 40.82 -10.24
C GLY A 40 -17.19 40.27 -11.56
N ARG A 41 -16.02 39.61 -11.59
CA ARG A 41 -15.53 38.93 -12.79
C ARG A 41 -16.36 37.68 -13.07
N SER A 42 -16.35 37.23 -14.32
CA SER A 42 -16.87 35.90 -14.66
C SER A 42 -15.94 34.82 -14.10
N ALA A 43 -16.51 33.72 -13.55
CA ALA A 43 -15.70 32.57 -13.13
C ALA A 43 -14.99 31.88 -14.32
N VAL A 44 -15.44 32.09 -15.56
CA VAL A 44 -14.71 31.62 -16.77
C VAL A 44 -13.34 32.30 -16.89
N GLU A 45 -13.22 33.54 -16.44
CA GLU A 45 -12.02 34.39 -16.57
C GLU A 45 -11.07 34.26 -15.37
N LEU A 46 -11.34 33.37 -14.41
CA LEU A 46 -10.49 33.18 -13.25
C LEU A 46 -9.07 32.80 -13.65
N PRO A 47 -8.05 33.47 -13.11
CA PRO A 47 -6.68 33.15 -13.38
C PRO A 47 -6.34 31.78 -12.76
N PRO A 48 -5.61 30.90 -13.47
CA PRO A 48 -5.25 29.59 -12.95
C PRO A 48 -4.35 29.69 -11.72
N ARG A 49 -4.51 28.72 -10.80
CA ARG A 49 -3.71 28.58 -9.56
C ARG A 49 -3.83 29.76 -8.60
N ARG A 50 -4.93 30.50 -8.66
CA ARG A 50 -5.23 31.61 -7.75
C ARG A 50 -6.57 31.38 -7.09
N MET A 51 -6.56 31.33 -5.76
CA MET A 51 -7.77 31.28 -4.95
C MET A 51 -8.56 32.54 -5.08
N THR A 52 -9.86 32.43 -5.35
CA THR A 52 -10.78 33.55 -5.51
C THR A 52 -11.97 33.34 -4.59
N TYR A 53 -12.27 34.34 -3.76
CA TYR A 53 -13.43 34.32 -2.88
C TYR A 53 -14.70 34.70 -3.64
N GLY A 54 -15.80 33.98 -3.32
CA GLY A 54 -17.09 34.24 -3.98
C GLY A 54 -18.22 33.47 -3.32
N THR A 55 -19.37 33.51 -3.98
CA THR A 55 -20.62 32.89 -3.53
C THR A 55 -20.97 31.71 -4.42
N VAL A 56 -21.24 30.56 -3.83
CA VAL A 56 -21.79 29.39 -4.51
C VAL A 56 -23.29 29.41 -4.49
N ARG A 57 -23.94 29.21 -5.65
CA ARG A 57 -25.39 29.23 -5.83
C ARG A 57 -25.88 27.98 -6.55
N ASP A 58 -27.15 27.65 -6.30
CA ASP A 58 -27.85 26.64 -7.08
C ASP A 58 -28.45 27.23 -8.38
N ALA A 59 -29.12 26.36 -9.15
CA ALA A 59 -29.76 26.76 -10.42
C ALA A 59 -30.90 27.80 -10.25
N GLU A 60 -31.51 27.86 -9.07
CA GLU A 60 -32.55 28.82 -8.71
C GLU A 60 -31.97 30.14 -8.16
N GLY A 61 -30.63 30.25 -8.09
CA GLY A 61 -29.93 31.44 -7.59
C GLY A 61 -29.85 31.55 -6.07
N ARG A 62 -30.27 30.53 -5.31
CA ARG A 62 -30.16 30.51 -3.85
C ARG A 62 -28.70 30.30 -3.43
N THR A 63 -28.27 31.08 -2.45
CA THR A 63 -26.91 30.92 -1.90
C THR A 63 -26.80 29.62 -1.14
N LEU A 64 -25.86 28.77 -1.55
CA LEU A 64 -25.50 27.50 -0.88
C LEU A 64 -24.36 27.71 0.12
N ASP A 65 -23.33 28.52 -0.27
CA ASP A 65 -22.18 28.78 0.57
C ASP A 65 -21.39 30.02 0.09
N HIS A 66 -20.48 30.49 0.94
CA HIS A 66 -19.41 31.40 0.60
C HIS A 66 -18.09 30.63 0.59
N ALA A 67 -17.43 30.54 -0.56
CA ALA A 67 -16.35 29.61 -0.81
C ALA A 67 -15.15 30.27 -1.49
N LEU A 68 -14.05 29.53 -1.53
CA LEU A 68 -12.91 29.85 -2.40
C LEU A 68 -12.94 28.92 -3.61
N ALA A 69 -12.75 29.48 -4.80
CA ALA A 69 -12.59 28.71 -6.03
C ALA A 69 -11.16 28.82 -6.55
N VAL A 70 -10.63 27.74 -7.09
CA VAL A 70 -9.38 27.71 -7.83
C VAL A 70 -9.55 26.89 -9.11
N VAL A 71 -8.93 27.35 -10.19
CA VAL A 71 -8.93 26.66 -11.49
C VAL A 71 -7.52 26.25 -11.88
N PHE A 72 -7.39 25.16 -12.61
CA PHE A 72 -6.14 24.64 -13.14
C PHE A 72 -6.31 24.41 -14.63
N SER A 73 -5.40 24.96 -15.42
CA SER A 73 -5.42 24.79 -16.87
C SER A 73 -5.02 23.37 -17.26
N ALA A 74 -5.52 22.92 -18.41
CA ALA A 74 -5.11 21.67 -19.04
C ALA A 74 -3.57 21.54 -19.12
N GLY A 75 -3.04 20.34 -18.93
CA GLY A 75 -1.61 20.07 -18.81
C GLY A 75 -0.97 20.44 -17.45
N HIS A 76 -1.62 21.28 -16.66
CA HIS A 76 -1.11 21.78 -15.38
C HIS A 76 -2.04 21.49 -14.18
N SER A 77 -2.95 20.55 -14.35
CA SER A 77 -3.84 20.01 -13.32
C SER A 77 -3.42 18.62 -12.90
N TYR A 78 -4.08 18.07 -11.88
CA TYR A 78 -3.88 16.68 -11.44
C TYR A 78 -4.24 15.68 -12.56
N THR A 79 -5.39 15.85 -13.19
CA THR A 79 -5.88 14.96 -14.25
C THR A 79 -5.25 15.20 -15.63
N GLY A 80 -4.50 16.29 -15.81
CA GLY A 80 -4.05 16.75 -17.12
C GLY A 80 -5.13 17.51 -17.92
N GLU A 81 -6.41 17.45 -17.51
CA GLU A 81 -7.51 18.19 -18.10
C GLU A 81 -7.66 19.56 -17.43
N GLU A 82 -8.56 20.42 -17.94
CA GLU A 82 -8.99 21.58 -17.20
C GLU A 82 -9.74 21.15 -15.94
N SER A 83 -9.38 21.69 -14.79
CA SER A 83 -10.01 21.31 -13.53
C SER A 83 -10.23 22.51 -12.61
N ALA A 84 -11.17 22.36 -11.67
CA ALA A 84 -11.47 23.36 -10.66
C ALA A 84 -11.77 22.69 -9.31
N GLU A 85 -11.54 23.45 -8.25
CA GLU A 85 -11.93 23.08 -6.90
C GLU A 85 -12.71 24.22 -6.25
N LEU A 86 -13.80 23.86 -5.57
CA LEU A 86 -14.58 24.72 -4.69
C LEU A 86 -14.30 24.29 -3.25
N HIS A 87 -13.63 25.15 -2.50
CA HIS A 87 -13.33 24.98 -1.09
C HIS A 87 -14.44 25.63 -0.26
N CYS A 88 -15.41 24.82 0.11
CA CYS A 88 -16.62 25.17 0.85
C CYS A 88 -16.44 24.92 2.35
N HIS A 89 -17.41 25.37 3.16
CA HIS A 89 -17.51 24.88 4.54
C HIS A 89 -17.79 23.37 4.52
N GLY A 90 -17.12 22.63 5.40
CA GLY A 90 -17.08 21.16 5.40
C GLY A 90 -18.35 20.51 5.98
N SER A 91 -19.53 21.06 5.72
CA SER A 91 -20.79 20.40 6.01
C SER A 91 -21.12 19.37 4.93
N PRO A 92 -21.30 18.08 5.27
CA PRO A 92 -21.71 17.08 4.27
C PRO A 92 -22.95 17.46 3.48
N VAL A 93 -23.91 18.14 4.11
CA VAL A 93 -25.14 18.60 3.46
C VAL A 93 -24.84 19.70 2.43
N VAL A 94 -24.03 20.71 2.80
CA VAL A 94 -23.64 21.80 1.89
C VAL A 94 -22.87 21.22 0.69
N LEU A 95 -21.92 20.34 0.91
CA LEU A 95 -21.14 19.71 -0.16
C LEU A 95 -22.01 18.90 -1.12
N GLN A 96 -23.01 18.20 -0.61
CA GLN A 96 -23.98 17.47 -1.45
C GLN A 96 -24.84 18.42 -2.30
N GLU A 97 -25.30 19.56 -1.74
CA GLU A 97 -26.06 20.55 -2.51
C GLU A 97 -25.19 21.20 -3.59
N VAL A 98 -23.93 21.54 -3.28
CA VAL A 98 -22.97 22.08 -4.27
C VAL A 98 -22.70 21.07 -5.38
N LEU A 99 -22.56 19.78 -5.03
CA LEU A 99 -22.37 18.70 -6.01
C LEU A 99 -23.61 18.54 -6.91
N ARG A 100 -24.82 18.57 -6.33
CA ARG A 100 -26.08 18.54 -7.12
C ARG A 100 -26.19 19.72 -8.08
N ALA A 101 -25.81 20.92 -7.62
CA ALA A 101 -25.79 22.10 -8.46
C ALA A 101 -24.77 21.93 -9.62
N ALA A 102 -23.62 21.32 -9.39
CA ALA A 102 -22.67 20.97 -10.45
C ALA A 102 -23.27 20.02 -11.49
N PHE A 103 -24.05 19.02 -11.05
CA PHE A 103 -24.76 18.12 -11.98
C PHE A 103 -25.83 18.86 -12.78
N ALA A 104 -26.60 19.74 -12.15
CA ALA A 104 -27.59 20.56 -12.86
C ALA A 104 -26.92 21.49 -13.90
N ALA A 105 -25.67 21.92 -13.66
CA ALA A 105 -24.87 22.69 -14.61
C ALA A 105 -24.22 21.87 -15.74
N GLY A 106 -24.36 20.53 -15.71
CA GLY A 106 -23.92 19.63 -16.79
C GLY A 106 -22.67 18.79 -16.47
N ALA A 107 -22.19 18.78 -15.25
CA ALA A 107 -21.24 17.76 -14.81
C ALA A 107 -21.96 16.43 -14.51
N ARG A 108 -21.24 15.30 -14.56
CA ARG A 108 -21.74 14.04 -14.02
C ARG A 108 -20.96 13.62 -12.78
N GLN A 109 -21.51 12.68 -12.03
CA GLN A 109 -20.81 12.04 -10.93
C GLN A 109 -19.55 11.33 -11.45
N ALA A 110 -18.40 11.59 -10.80
CA ALA A 110 -17.20 10.82 -11.04
C ALA A 110 -17.36 9.37 -10.53
N ARG A 111 -16.80 8.41 -11.26
CA ARG A 111 -16.62 7.03 -10.77
C ARG A 111 -15.55 6.99 -9.68
N ALA A 112 -15.45 5.85 -8.98
CA ALA A 112 -14.33 5.58 -8.10
C ALA A 112 -13.01 5.67 -8.88
N GLY A 113 -12.02 6.38 -8.36
CA GLY A 113 -10.69 6.55 -8.98
C GLY A 113 -10.63 7.33 -10.29
N GLU A 114 -11.74 7.89 -10.80
CA GLU A 114 -11.78 8.44 -12.15
C GLU A 114 -10.85 9.65 -12.37
N PHE A 115 -10.58 10.46 -11.36
CA PHE A 115 -9.60 11.56 -11.49
C PHE A 115 -8.18 11.01 -11.67
N THR A 116 -7.81 9.97 -10.94
CA THR A 116 -6.49 9.34 -11.07
C THR A 116 -6.38 8.51 -12.36
N GLU A 117 -7.46 7.84 -12.78
CA GLU A 117 -7.56 7.17 -14.08
C GLU A 117 -7.30 8.16 -15.23
N ARG A 118 -7.93 9.34 -15.20
CA ARG A 118 -7.70 10.40 -16.19
C ARG A 118 -6.27 10.94 -16.14
N ALA A 119 -5.69 11.08 -14.94
CA ALA A 119 -4.29 11.48 -14.80
C ALA A 119 -3.36 10.45 -15.46
N PHE A 120 -3.59 9.15 -15.26
CA PHE A 120 -2.86 8.07 -15.93
C PHE A 120 -3.06 8.13 -17.45
N LEU A 121 -4.29 8.17 -17.95
CA LEU A 121 -4.60 8.22 -19.38
C LEU A 121 -4.00 9.45 -20.09
N ASN A 122 -3.88 10.57 -19.38
CA ASN A 122 -3.26 11.80 -19.86
C ASN A 122 -1.74 11.86 -19.64
N GLY A 123 -1.11 10.74 -19.25
CA GLY A 123 0.35 10.64 -19.07
C GLY A 123 0.94 11.48 -17.94
N LYS A 124 0.11 11.85 -16.93
CA LYS A 124 0.58 12.60 -15.75
C LYS A 124 1.31 11.71 -14.75
N MET A 125 1.00 10.43 -14.76
CA MET A 125 1.61 9.39 -13.94
C MET A 125 1.51 8.05 -14.64
N ASP A 126 2.34 7.10 -14.27
CA ASP A 126 2.21 5.71 -14.69
C ASP A 126 1.31 4.91 -13.74
N LEU A 127 1.11 3.62 -14.03
CA LEU A 127 0.22 2.79 -13.23
C LEU A 127 0.79 2.49 -11.84
N THR A 128 2.12 2.45 -11.68
CA THR A 128 2.76 2.23 -10.37
C THR A 128 2.61 3.46 -9.46
N GLU A 129 2.75 4.66 -10.03
CA GLU A 129 2.50 5.93 -9.34
C GLU A 129 1.02 6.08 -8.96
N ALA A 130 0.10 5.69 -9.85
CA ALA A 130 -1.33 5.70 -9.58
C ALA A 130 -1.68 4.78 -8.38
N GLU A 131 -1.19 3.56 -8.35
CA GLU A 131 -1.39 2.64 -7.22
C GLU A 131 -0.81 3.19 -5.91
N ALA A 132 0.33 3.88 -5.98
CA ALA A 132 0.96 4.50 -4.82
C ALA A 132 0.13 5.65 -4.21
N VAL A 133 -0.73 6.31 -4.99
CA VAL A 133 -1.67 7.32 -4.46
C VAL A 133 -2.64 6.71 -3.47
N ILE A 134 -3.16 5.50 -3.72
CA ILE A 134 -4.01 4.78 -2.75
C ILE A 134 -3.19 4.43 -1.52
N ASP A 135 -2.01 3.84 -1.71
CA ASP A 135 -1.14 3.41 -0.63
C ASP A 135 -0.79 4.58 0.31
N LEU A 136 -0.62 5.79 -0.25
CA LEU A 136 -0.37 7.00 0.53
C LEU A 136 -1.60 7.44 1.35
N ILE A 137 -2.81 7.30 0.79
CA ILE A 137 -4.06 7.68 1.47
C ILE A 137 -4.36 6.69 2.60
N ASP A 138 -4.15 5.40 2.36
CA ASP A 138 -4.46 4.30 3.27
C ASP A 138 -3.33 4.01 4.28
N ALA A 139 -2.22 4.78 4.23
CA ALA A 139 -1.07 4.56 5.09
C ALA A 139 -1.41 4.74 6.57
N GLU A 140 -1.23 3.71 7.37
CA GLU A 140 -1.50 3.69 8.81
C GLU A 140 -0.25 3.98 9.66
N THR A 141 0.96 4.03 9.03
CA THR A 141 2.22 4.36 9.69
C THR A 141 2.98 5.43 8.92
N ALA A 142 3.80 6.22 9.63
CA ALA A 142 4.63 7.25 9.00
C ALA A 142 5.62 6.67 7.98
N GLU A 143 6.07 5.43 8.19
CA GLU A 143 6.99 4.74 7.26
C GLU A 143 6.27 4.29 6.00
N ALA A 144 5.05 3.73 6.12
CA ALA A 144 4.20 3.39 4.98
C ALA A 144 3.90 4.64 4.14
N ALA A 145 3.54 5.76 4.79
CA ALA A 145 3.29 7.03 4.10
C ALA A 145 4.54 7.54 3.37
N ARG A 146 5.73 7.48 3.97
CA ARG A 146 6.98 7.87 3.32
C ARG A 146 7.32 7.00 2.11
N ASN A 147 7.15 5.67 2.23
CA ASN A 147 7.38 4.76 1.12
C ASN A 147 6.40 5.03 -0.04
N ALA A 148 5.13 5.19 0.25
CA ALA A 148 4.11 5.49 -0.75
C ALA A 148 4.36 6.85 -1.42
N ALA A 149 4.73 7.90 -0.67
CA ALA A 149 5.10 9.21 -1.21
C ALA A 149 6.30 9.10 -2.17
N ALA A 150 7.34 8.34 -1.79
CA ALA A 150 8.48 8.10 -2.68
C ALA A 150 8.08 7.37 -3.97
N GLN A 151 7.12 6.43 -3.91
CA GLN A 151 6.61 5.76 -5.11
C GLN A 151 5.79 6.72 -5.99
N VAL A 152 4.97 7.59 -5.41
CA VAL A 152 4.27 8.67 -6.15
C VAL A 152 5.28 9.60 -6.86
N ASP A 153 6.46 9.82 -6.26
CA ASP A 153 7.56 10.58 -6.87
C ASP A 153 8.40 9.77 -7.88
N GLY A 154 7.96 8.57 -8.25
CA GLY A 154 8.59 7.72 -9.27
C GLY A 154 9.79 6.91 -8.80
N ALA A 155 9.95 6.67 -7.49
CA ALA A 155 11.08 5.88 -6.97
C ALA A 155 11.07 4.42 -7.46
N LEU A 156 9.88 3.86 -7.73
CA LEU A 156 9.75 2.53 -8.34
C LEU A 156 9.82 2.59 -9.87
N ARG A 157 9.22 3.63 -10.49
CA ARG A 157 9.18 3.80 -11.94
C ARG A 157 10.57 3.88 -12.53
N ARG A 158 11.47 4.71 -11.98
CA ARG A 158 12.79 4.98 -12.55
C ARG A 158 13.65 3.73 -12.80
N PRO A 159 13.87 2.82 -11.83
CA PRO A 159 14.65 1.61 -12.09
C PRO A 159 13.96 0.66 -13.09
N LEU A 160 12.62 0.63 -13.10
CA LEU A 160 11.87 -0.18 -14.07
C LEU A 160 11.98 0.37 -15.49
N GLU A 161 11.93 1.69 -15.68
CA GLU A 161 12.15 2.34 -16.97
C GLU A 161 13.59 2.11 -17.49
N GLN A 162 14.59 2.17 -16.61
CA GLN A 162 15.97 1.88 -16.98
C GLN A 162 16.12 0.45 -17.53
N VAL A 163 15.53 -0.54 -16.87
CA VAL A 163 15.52 -1.93 -17.34
C VAL A 163 14.75 -2.05 -18.66
N TYR A 164 13.56 -1.44 -18.74
CA TYR A 164 12.74 -1.46 -19.94
C TYR A 164 13.47 -0.87 -21.14
N ASP A 165 14.06 0.31 -20.99
CA ASP A 165 14.76 1.02 -22.07
C ASP A 165 16.05 0.28 -22.49
N ALA A 166 16.76 -0.36 -21.54
CA ALA A 166 17.93 -1.17 -21.83
C ALA A 166 17.56 -2.42 -22.66
N LEU A 167 16.51 -3.15 -22.27
CA LEU A 167 16.02 -4.32 -23.01
C LEU A 167 15.42 -3.92 -24.37
N LEU A 168 14.67 -2.81 -24.43
CA LEU A 168 14.15 -2.27 -25.70
C LEU A 168 15.27 -1.88 -26.65
N GLY A 169 16.33 -1.24 -26.14
CA GLY A 169 17.53 -0.90 -26.93
C GLY A 169 18.20 -2.14 -27.48
N LEU A 170 18.32 -3.22 -26.69
CA LEU A 170 18.88 -4.49 -27.12
C LEU A 170 18.05 -5.13 -28.23
N THR A 171 16.72 -5.28 -28.04
CA THR A 171 15.82 -5.90 -29.03
C THR A 171 15.75 -5.07 -30.31
N SER A 172 15.66 -3.74 -30.21
CA SER A 172 15.59 -2.84 -31.39
C SER A 172 16.84 -2.89 -32.25
N ARG A 173 18.04 -2.92 -31.64
CA ARG A 173 19.31 -3.02 -32.37
C ARG A 173 19.44 -4.37 -33.09
N PHE A 174 19.00 -5.44 -32.44
CA PHE A 174 19.01 -6.75 -33.07
C PHE A 174 18.10 -6.79 -34.30
N TYR A 175 16.86 -6.30 -34.20
CA TYR A 175 15.96 -6.25 -35.35
C TYR A 175 16.52 -5.35 -36.48
N ALA A 176 17.16 -4.24 -36.14
CA ALA A 176 17.77 -3.38 -37.11
C ALA A 176 18.87 -4.10 -37.91
N VAL A 177 19.72 -4.91 -37.25
CA VAL A 177 20.76 -5.73 -37.91
C VAL A 177 20.15 -6.82 -38.81
N VAL A 178 19.06 -7.46 -38.38
CA VAL A 178 18.39 -8.51 -39.16
C VAL A 178 17.65 -7.93 -40.37
N ASP A 179 16.95 -6.81 -40.22
CA ASP A 179 16.12 -6.22 -41.26
C ASP A 179 16.95 -5.42 -42.31
N TYR A 180 18.10 -4.91 -41.92
CA TYR A 180 18.96 -4.07 -42.77
C TYR A 180 20.41 -4.58 -42.79
N PRO A 181 20.64 -5.81 -43.29
CA PRO A 181 21.98 -6.43 -43.26
C PRO A 181 23.01 -5.74 -44.11
N ASP A 182 22.61 -4.86 -45.04
CA ASP A 182 23.47 -4.09 -45.94
C ASP A 182 23.84 -2.69 -45.43
N GLU A 183 23.29 -2.30 -44.23
CA GLU A 183 23.64 -1.03 -43.59
C GLU A 183 24.75 -1.25 -42.55
N ASP A 184 25.64 -0.26 -42.39
CA ASP A 184 26.74 -0.25 -41.39
C ASP A 184 26.15 -0.04 -39.96
N ILE A 185 25.26 -0.94 -39.52
CA ILE A 185 24.72 -0.97 -38.14
C ILE A 185 25.71 -1.75 -37.31
N GLU A 186 26.23 -1.14 -36.23
CA GLU A 186 27.10 -1.84 -35.28
C GLU A 186 26.38 -3.06 -34.70
N ASP A 187 26.95 -4.24 -34.95
CA ASP A 187 26.47 -5.49 -34.35
C ASP A 187 26.48 -5.41 -32.82
N LEU A 188 25.44 -5.98 -32.19
CA LEU A 188 25.44 -6.20 -30.77
C LEU A 188 26.53 -7.20 -30.38
N THR A 189 27.46 -6.76 -29.57
CA THR A 189 28.48 -7.67 -29.05
C THR A 189 27.87 -8.57 -27.96
N LEU A 190 28.33 -9.82 -27.89
CA LEU A 190 27.95 -10.74 -26.81
C LEU A 190 28.15 -10.13 -25.42
N ALA A 191 29.25 -9.39 -25.24
CA ALA A 191 29.58 -8.73 -23.98
C ALA A 191 28.60 -7.62 -23.61
N GLU A 192 28.08 -6.85 -24.57
CA GLU A 192 27.05 -5.83 -24.31
C GLU A 192 25.72 -6.46 -23.95
N THR A 193 25.32 -7.52 -24.67
CA THR A 193 24.09 -8.29 -24.37
C THR A 193 24.15 -8.88 -22.99
N GLU A 194 25.26 -9.57 -22.64
CA GLU A 194 25.47 -10.18 -21.31
C GLU A 194 25.42 -9.13 -20.20
N ARG A 195 26.07 -7.98 -20.40
CA ARG A 195 26.03 -6.88 -19.42
C ARG A 195 24.62 -6.36 -19.21
N THR A 196 23.87 -6.10 -20.28
CA THR A 196 22.50 -5.59 -20.21
C THR A 196 21.58 -6.56 -19.47
N LEU A 197 21.66 -7.85 -19.78
CA LEU A 197 20.87 -8.88 -19.09
C LEU A 197 21.26 -9.00 -17.62
N THR A 198 22.57 -8.99 -17.30
CA THR A 198 23.07 -9.06 -15.92
C THR A 198 22.61 -7.86 -15.07
N GLU A 199 22.76 -6.63 -15.58
CA GLU A 199 22.32 -5.42 -14.87
C GLU A 199 20.80 -5.40 -14.68
N SER A 200 20.03 -5.85 -15.69
CA SER A 200 18.58 -6.00 -15.61
C SER A 200 18.17 -7.02 -14.58
N GLU A 201 18.81 -8.19 -14.56
CA GLU A 201 18.55 -9.24 -13.56
C GLU A 201 18.82 -8.74 -12.15
N GLN A 202 19.97 -8.10 -11.91
CA GLN A 202 20.33 -7.56 -10.61
C GLN A 202 19.31 -6.53 -10.11
N THR A 203 18.87 -5.64 -10.97
CA THR A 203 17.88 -4.59 -10.63
C THR A 203 16.54 -5.20 -10.27
N LEU A 204 16.01 -6.11 -11.09
CA LEU A 204 14.72 -6.76 -10.85
C LEU A 204 14.76 -7.66 -9.61
N ALA A 205 15.86 -8.40 -9.41
CA ALA A 205 16.03 -9.25 -8.22
C ALA A 205 16.11 -8.42 -6.93
N ALA A 206 16.81 -7.28 -6.96
CA ALA A 206 16.89 -6.38 -5.82
C ALA A 206 15.51 -5.80 -5.46
N LEU A 207 14.73 -5.36 -6.45
CA LEU A 207 13.36 -4.86 -6.24
C LEU A 207 12.46 -5.97 -5.65
N LEU A 208 12.46 -7.15 -6.27
CA LEU A 208 11.64 -8.28 -5.83
C LEU A 208 12.01 -8.72 -4.41
N GLY A 209 13.29 -8.68 -4.05
CA GLY A 209 13.77 -8.98 -2.69
C GLY A 209 13.21 -8.07 -1.60
N THR A 210 12.69 -6.89 -1.96
CA THR A 210 12.07 -5.96 -0.97
C THR A 210 10.60 -6.28 -0.69
N PHE A 211 9.96 -7.17 -1.48
CA PHE A 211 8.50 -7.35 -1.45
C PHE A 211 7.97 -7.88 -0.13
N ALA A 212 8.62 -8.87 0.47
CA ALA A 212 8.15 -9.44 1.74
C ALA A 212 8.01 -8.36 2.83
N ARG A 213 9.02 -7.50 2.93
CA ARG A 213 9.06 -6.38 3.85
C ARG A 213 8.06 -5.28 3.48
N GLY A 214 7.99 -4.92 2.20
CA GLY A 214 7.03 -3.92 1.72
C GLY A 214 5.57 -4.34 1.92
N ARG A 215 5.27 -5.63 1.77
CA ARG A 215 3.95 -6.19 2.07
C ARG A 215 3.57 -5.98 3.54
N VAL A 216 4.49 -6.27 4.47
CA VAL A 216 4.27 -6.03 5.90
C VAL A 216 4.11 -4.55 6.18
N LEU A 217 4.92 -3.69 5.57
CA LEU A 217 4.82 -2.24 5.72
C LEU A 217 3.44 -1.71 5.31
N LYS A 218 2.88 -2.18 4.19
CA LYS A 218 1.59 -1.74 3.66
C LYS A 218 0.41 -2.35 4.40
N SER A 219 0.43 -3.69 4.56
CA SER A 219 -0.72 -4.45 5.02
C SER A 219 -0.70 -4.74 6.52
N GLY A 220 0.40 -4.44 7.19
CA GLY A 220 0.67 -4.86 8.56
C GLY A 220 1.13 -6.32 8.65
N ALA A 221 1.82 -6.65 9.75
CA ALA A 221 2.23 -8.01 10.09
C ALA A 221 1.04 -8.79 10.64
N ALA A 222 0.63 -9.86 9.97
CA ALA A 222 -0.36 -10.79 10.49
C ALA A 222 0.18 -11.45 11.76
N THR A 223 -0.41 -11.16 12.91
CA THR A 223 0.14 -11.54 14.22
C THR A 223 -0.81 -12.45 14.97
N ALA A 224 -0.35 -13.65 15.29
CA ALA A 224 -1.08 -14.61 16.12
C ALA A 224 -0.55 -14.59 17.56
N ILE A 225 -1.45 -14.49 18.55
CA ILE A 225 -1.11 -14.61 19.97
C ILE A 225 -1.63 -15.96 20.45
N VAL A 226 -0.71 -16.85 20.83
CA VAL A 226 -1.02 -18.23 21.24
C VAL A 226 -0.42 -18.55 22.62
N GLY A 227 -0.86 -19.62 23.26
CA GLY A 227 -0.39 -20.05 24.57
C GLY A 227 -1.49 -20.69 25.40
N ALA A 228 -1.13 -21.27 26.55
CA ALA A 228 -2.04 -21.96 27.46
C ALA A 228 -3.20 -21.09 27.94
N PRO A 229 -4.34 -21.67 28.38
CA PRO A 229 -5.38 -20.91 29.06
C PRO A 229 -4.81 -20.12 30.23
N ASN A 230 -5.32 -18.89 30.44
CA ASN A 230 -4.88 -17.97 31.51
C ASN A 230 -3.39 -17.53 31.49
N ALA A 231 -2.66 -17.82 30.44
CA ALA A 231 -1.27 -17.36 30.27
C ALA A 231 -1.13 -15.82 30.13
N GLY A 232 -2.21 -15.09 29.94
CA GLY A 232 -2.18 -13.63 29.79
C GLY A 232 -2.40 -13.12 28.37
N LYS A 233 -2.85 -13.96 27.43
CA LYS A 233 -3.11 -13.60 26.03
C LYS A 233 -4.06 -12.41 25.88
N SER A 234 -5.22 -12.44 26.52
CA SER A 234 -6.21 -11.35 26.46
C SER A 234 -5.68 -10.06 27.08
N SER A 235 -4.88 -10.15 28.14
CA SER A 235 -4.23 -8.99 28.74
C SER A 235 -3.19 -8.37 27.80
N LEU A 236 -2.41 -9.20 27.12
CA LEU A 236 -1.46 -8.73 26.11
C LEU A 236 -2.18 -8.08 24.93
N LEU A 237 -3.22 -8.75 24.38
CA LEU A 237 -4.03 -8.20 23.29
C LEU A 237 -4.54 -6.80 23.63
N ASN A 238 -5.23 -6.66 24.78
CA ASN A 238 -5.79 -5.38 25.22
C ASN A 238 -4.71 -4.32 25.44
N ALA A 239 -3.54 -4.72 25.93
CA ALA A 239 -2.42 -3.81 26.15
C ALA A 239 -1.79 -3.33 24.84
N LEU A 240 -1.64 -4.21 23.84
CA LEU A 240 -1.15 -3.84 22.51
C LEU A 240 -2.13 -2.92 21.76
N VAL A 241 -3.44 -3.24 21.80
CA VAL A 241 -4.49 -2.39 21.18
C VAL A 241 -4.62 -1.03 21.88
N GLY A 242 -4.32 -0.96 23.17
CA GLY A 242 -4.34 0.29 23.95
C GLY A 242 -3.05 1.12 23.87
N TYR A 243 -1.96 0.58 23.32
CA TYR A 243 -0.64 1.21 23.39
C TYR A 243 -0.51 2.44 22.48
N ASP A 244 -0.86 2.31 21.21
CA ASP A 244 -0.96 3.44 20.30
C ASP A 244 -2.10 3.14 19.33
N ARG A 245 -3.29 3.65 19.64
CA ARG A 245 -4.43 3.49 18.73
C ARG A 245 -4.02 4.14 17.41
N ALA A 246 -3.76 3.32 16.40
CA ALA A 246 -3.83 3.79 15.02
C ALA A 246 -5.07 4.69 14.92
N ILE A 247 -4.95 5.84 14.27
CA ILE A 247 -6.10 6.72 14.01
C ILE A 247 -7.00 5.90 13.07
N VAL A 248 -7.74 4.97 13.65
CA VAL A 248 -8.76 4.20 12.92
C VAL A 248 -9.88 5.19 12.64
N THR A 249 -9.89 5.73 11.46
CA THR A 249 -11.09 6.37 10.93
C THR A 249 -12.09 5.24 10.72
N ASP A 250 -13.10 5.17 11.59
CA ASP A 250 -14.29 4.35 11.39
C ASP A 250 -15.00 4.82 10.10
N LEU A 251 -14.52 4.38 8.94
CA LEU A 251 -15.25 4.50 7.69
C LEU A 251 -16.29 3.39 7.66
N PRO A 252 -17.60 3.72 7.73
CA PRO A 252 -18.65 2.71 7.64
C PRO A 252 -18.60 2.07 6.25
N GLY A 253 -18.26 0.78 6.17
CA GLY A 253 -18.36 0.02 4.91
C GLY A 253 -17.30 -1.04 4.65
N THR A 254 -16.23 -1.14 5.46
CA THR A 254 -15.12 -2.09 5.23
C THR A 254 -15.17 -3.37 6.07
N THR A 255 -16.20 -3.57 6.92
CA THR A 255 -16.30 -4.73 7.81
C THR A 255 -17.20 -5.81 7.21
N ARG A 256 -16.67 -6.71 6.41
CA ARG A 256 -17.33 -7.96 6.03
C ARG A 256 -16.54 -9.24 6.34
N ASP A 257 -15.30 -9.12 6.79
CA ASP A 257 -14.47 -10.27 7.13
C ASP A 257 -13.96 -10.15 8.56
N THR A 258 -13.77 -11.28 9.23
CA THR A 258 -13.29 -11.55 10.61
C THR A 258 -12.78 -10.32 11.38
N VAL A 259 -13.26 -10.12 12.61
CA VAL A 259 -12.86 -9.02 13.51
C VAL A 259 -11.34 -9.07 13.74
N GLU A 260 -10.58 -8.46 12.83
CA GLU A 260 -9.15 -8.23 13.00
C GLU A 260 -8.97 -6.92 13.77
N GLU A 261 -8.19 -6.93 14.83
CA GLU A 261 -7.79 -5.71 15.53
C GLU A 261 -6.43 -5.26 15.03
N LYS A 262 -6.24 -3.95 14.91
CA LYS A 262 -4.99 -3.33 14.47
C LYS A 262 -4.34 -2.53 15.59
N ALA A 263 -3.02 -2.63 15.70
CA ALA A 263 -2.22 -1.86 16.64
C ALA A 263 -0.89 -1.46 16.01
N VAL A 264 -0.42 -0.23 16.25
CA VAL A 264 0.94 0.18 15.87
C VAL A 264 1.85 -0.02 17.06
N VAL A 265 2.81 -0.94 16.94
CA VAL A 265 3.71 -1.37 18.00
C VAL A 265 5.14 -1.28 17.52
N GLY A 266 5.98 -0.48 18.18
CA GLY A 266 7.37 -0.28 17.75
C GLY A 266 7.51 0.27 16.32
N GLY A 267 6.51 1.02 15.83
CA GLY A 267 6.46 1.53 14.45
C GLY A 267 5.96 0.51 13.42
N VAL A 268 5.65 -0.72 13.84
CA VAL A 268 5.12 -1.80 13.00
C VAL A 268 3.61 -1.87 13.16
N LEU A 269 2.86 -1.88 12.05
CA LEU A 269 1.43 -2.17 12.08
C LEU A 269 1.24 -3.67 12.28
N LEU A 270 0.61 -4.05 13.39
CA LEU A 270 0.20 -5.44 13.65
C LEU A 270 -1.27 -5.61 13.31
N ARG A 271 -1.61 -6.67 12.58
CA ARG A 271 -2.97 -7.18 12.39
C ARG A 271 -3.15 -8.42 13.26
N LEU A 272 -3.88 -8.25 14.35
CA LEU A 272 -4.10 -9.30 15.34
C LEU A 272 -5.19 -10.24 14.83
N ILE A 273 -4.79 -11.46 14.44
CA ILE A 273 -5.68 -12.46 13.85
C ILE A 273 -6.25 -13.39 14.92
N ASP A 274 -7.50 -13.85 14.71
CA ASP A 274 -8.25 -14.76 15.61
C ASP A 274 -8.43 -14.22 17.05
N THR A 275 -8.74 -12.93 17.17
CA THR A 275 -8.99 -12.30 18.48
C THR A 275 -10.24 -12.85 19.18
N ALA A 276 -11.18 -13.46 18.46
CA ALA A 276 -12.40 -14.08 19.03
C ALA A 276 -12.07 -15.27 19.96
N GLY A 277 -11.12 -16.12 19.59
CA GLY A 277 -10.64 -17.23 20.43
C GLY A 277 -9.90 -16.80 21.70
N ILE A 278 -9.44 -15.54 21.74
CA ILE A 278 -8.74 -14.94 22.89
C ILE A 278 -9.73 -14.30 23.87
N ARG A 279 -10.90 -13.84 23.39
CA ARG A 279 -11.91 -13.14 24.20
C ARG A 279 -12.94 -14.08 24.85
N GLU A 280 -13.20 -15.25 24.25
CA GLU A 280 -14.12 -16.24 24.80
C GLU A 280 -13.39 -17.14 25.83
N THR A 281 -13.48 -16.79 27.10
CA THR A 281 -13.08 -17.64 28.22
C THR A 281 -14.32 -18.29 28.78
N ASP A 282 -14.68 -19.52 28.32
CA ASP A 282 -15.40 -20.49 29.13
C ASP A 282 -15.48 -21.88 28.43
N ASP A 283 -14.95 -22.84 29.06
CA ASP A 283 -15.07 -24.31 29.21
C ASP A 283 -15.67 -25.23 28.10
N ALA A 284 -16.17 -24.78 26.98
CA ALA A 284 -16.82 -25.67 26.00
C ALA A 284 -16.11 -25.82 24.63
N VAL A 285 -14.98 -25.15 24.36
CA VAL A 285 -14.44 -24.97 23.00
C VAL A 285 -12.95 -25.35 22.85
N GLU A 286 -12.40 -26.11 23.76
CA GLU A 286 -10.95 -26.44 23.78
C GLU A 286 -10.45 -27.09 22.47
N ARG A 287 -11.24 -27.98 21.84
CA ARG A 287 -10.84 -28.62 20.57
C ARG A 287 -10.96 -27.70 19.35
N LEU A 288 -11.96 -26.82 19.33
CA LEU A 288 -12.12 -25.81 18.26
C LEU A 288 -11.06 -24.70 18.36
N GLY A 289 -10.62 -24.39 19.60
CA GLY A 289 -9.56 -23.41 19.85
C GLY A 289 -8.20 -23.83 19.31
N VAL A 290 -7.83 -25.11 19.44
CA VAL A 290 -6.53 -25.63 18.93
C VAL A 290 -6.47 -25.58 17.39
N GLU A 291 -7.55 -25.92 16.70
CA GLU A 291 -7.57 -25.91 15.24
C GLU A 291 -7.59 -24.49 14.67
N ARG A 292 -8.28 -23.53 15.33
CA ARG A 292 -8.24 -22.11 14.99
C ARG A 292 -6.86 -21.51 15.22
N SER A 293 -6.25 -21.76 16.38
CA SER A 293 -4.89 -21.31 16.68
C SER A 293 -3.88 -21.84 15.67
N ARG A 294 -4.04 -23.07 15.20
CA ARG A 294 -3.18 -23.66 14.16
C ARG A 294 -3.30 -22.91 12.84
N ARG A 295 -4.54 -22.63 12.38
CA ARG A 295 -4.75 -21.87 11.14
C ARG A 295 -4.22 -20.43 11.25
N ALA A 296 -4.42 -19.80 12.41
CA ALA A 296 -3.89 -18.46 12.67
C ALA A 296 -2.36 -18.44 12.56
N VAL A 297 -1.68 -19.41 13.17
CA VAL A 297 -0.21 -19.51 13.10
C VAL A 297 0.28 -19.80 11.68
N GLU A 298 -0.41 -20.67 10.92
CA GLU A 298 -0.05 -20.99 9.54
C GLU A 298 -0.08 -19.77 8.58
N SER A 299 -0.88 -18.77 8.89
CA SER A 299 -1.01 -17.53 8.10
C SER A 299 -0.29 -16.32 8.71
N ALA A 300 0.33 -16.46 9.88
CA ALA A 300 0.96 -15.39 10.60
C ALA A 300 2.35 -15.03 10.06
N ASP A 301 2.66 -13.75 10.02
CA ASP A 301 4.02 -13.21 9.83
C ASP A 301 4.79 -13.20 11.15
N LEU A 302 4.08 -13.04 12.28
CA LEU A 302 4.60 -13.05 13.63
C LEU A 302 3.74 -13.94 14.53
N VAL A 303 4.37 -14.81 15.30
CA VAL A 303 3.69 -15.58 16.35
C VAL A 303 4.25 -15.20 17.71
N ILE A 304 3.37 -14.74 18.60
CA ILE A 304 3.71 -14.44 20.00
C ILE A 304 3.17 -15.57 20.86
N VAL A 305 4.08 -16.44 21.35
CA VAL A 305 3.74 -17.51 22.29
C VAL A 305 3.78 -16.95 23.70
N VAL A 306 2.64 -16.85 24.38
CA VAL A 306 2.55 -16.34 25.75
C VAL A 306 2.64 -17.46 26.76
N ALA A 307 3.64 -17.37 27.64
CA ALA A 307 3.84 -18.28 28.75
C ALA A 307 3.62 -17.59 30.09
N ASP A 308 3.00 -18.27 31.07
CA ASP A 308 2.78 -17.75 32.41
C ASP A 308 4.06 -17.82 33.25
N GLY A 309 4.65 -16.67 33.57
CA GLY A 309 5.86 -16.55 34.36
C GLY A 309 5.65 -16.59 35.88
N SER A 310 4.40 -16.67 36.36
CA SER A 310 4.14 -16.71 37.81
C SER A 310 4.58 -18.05 38.44
N HIS A 311 4.88 -19.08 37.62
CA HIS A 311 5.32 -20.39 38.06
C HIS A 311 6.64 -20.80 37.38
N THR A 312 7.46 -21.56 38.12
CA THR A 312 8.68 -22.20 37.60
C THR A 312 8.61 -23.71 37.88
N PRO A 313 8.91 -24.61 36.89
CA PRO A 313 9.35 -24.30 35.51
C PRO A 313 8.22 -23.74 34.64
N LEU A 314 8.59 -23.00 33.58
CA LEU A 314 7.64 -22.57 32.55
C LEU A 314 6.97 -23.78 31.92
N THR A 315 5.64 -23.72 31.83
CA THR A 315 4.87 -24.73 31.14
C THR A 315 4.44 -24.18 29.78
N VAL A 316 5.03 -24.67 28.71
CA VAL A 316 4.63 -24.38 27.34
C VAL A 316 4.45 -25.72 26.63
N GLU A 317 3.35 -25.88 25.93
CA GLU A 317 3.08 -27.12 25.18
C GLU A 317 4.07 -27.25 24.02
N PRO A 318 4.78 -28.41 23.89
CA PRO A 318 5.75 -28.61 22.83
C PRO A 318 5.18 -28.43 21.41
N ASP A 319 3.91 -28.81 21.22
CA ASP A 319 3.22 -28.68 19.93
C ASP A 319 3.00 -27.24 19.54
N ILE A 320 2.74 -26.33 20.50
CA ILE A 320 2.61 -24.88 20.24
C ILE A 320 3.96 -24.30 19.83
N LEU A 321 5.05 -24.68 20.49
CA LEU A 321 6.40 -24.24 20.15
C LEU A 321 6.82 -24.74 18.75
N ALA A 322 6.56 -26.00 18.44
CA ALA A 322 6.86 -26.59 17.13
C ALA A 322 6.04 -25.93 16.01
N LEU A 323 4.82 -25.51 16.30
CA LEU A 323 3.96 -24.80 15.36
C LEU A 323 4.45 -23.36 15.17
N ALA A 324 4.76 -22.65 16.25
CA ALA A 324 5.25 -21.28 16.21
C ALA A 324 6.57 -21.13 15.43
N ALA A 325 7.46 -22.12 15.55
CA ALA A 325 8.74 -22.16 14.85
C ALA A 325 8.62 -22.28 13.30
N ARG A 326 7.40 -22.47 12.77
CA ARG A 326 7.16 -22.48 11.31
C ARG A 326 6.86 -21.07 10.77
N ALA A 327 6.52 -20.13 11.65
CA ALA A 327 6.29 -18.75 11.25
C ALA A 327 7.61 -18.07 10.85
N PRO A 328 7.57 -17.06 9.97
CA PRO A 328 8.74 -16.26 9.64
C PRO A 328 9.43 -15.64 10.85
N HIS A 329 8.64 -15.16 11.81
CA HIS A 329 9.12 -14.64 13.10
C HIS A 329 8.30 -15.22 14.25
N TRP A 330 8.96 -15.56 15.36
CA TRP A 330 8.25 -15.94 16.57
C TRP A 330 8.97 -15.55 17.86
N ILE A 331 8.19 -15.12 18.81
CA ILE A 331 8.63 -14.59 20.12
C ILE A 331 8.04 -15.48 21.21
N LEU A 332 8.85 -15.93 22.16
CA LEU A 332 8.37 -16.48 23.41
C LEU A 332 8.29 -15.34 24.45
N ALA A 333 7.06 -14.93 24.74
CA ALA A 333 6.75 -13.83 25.64
C ALA A 333 6.28 -14.35 27.02
N ILE A 334 7.05 -14.02 28.07
CA ILE A 334 6.77 -14.47 29.42
C ILE A 334 5.97 -13.39 30.13
N SER A 335 4.73 -13.70 30.47
CA SER A 335 3.82 -12.78 31.16
C SER A 335 4.01 -12.83 32.69
N LYS A 336 3.38 -11.88 33.39
CA LYS A 336 3.28 -11.81 34.86
C LYS A 336 4.64 -11.82 35.58
N ASP A 337 5.64 -11.16 35.00
CA ASP A 337 6.99 -11.07 35.55
C ASP A 337 7.05 -10.33 36.90
N ASP A 338 6.00 -9.54 37.23
CA ASP A 338 5.80 -8.86 38.50
C ASP A 338 5.52 -9.83 39.67
N ARG A 339 4.93 -10.99 39.38
CA ARG A 339 4.56 -11.99 40.40
C ARG A 339 5.72 -12.90 40.79
N ASN A 340 6.73 -12.98 39.96
CA ASN A 340 7.92 -13.81 40.20
C ASN A 340 9.19 -13.09 39.73
N PRO A 341 9.84 -12.28 40.59
CA PRO A 341 11.04 -11.53 40.24
C PRO A 341 12.22 -12.44 39.76
N ALA A 342 12.23 -13.72 40.15
CA ALA A 342 13.22 -14.69 39.67
C ALA A 342 13.10 -14.95 38.15
N VAL A 343 11.97 -14.64 37.54
CA VAL A 343 11.74 -14.77 36.10
C VAL A 343 12.74 -13.95 35.27
N LYS A 344 13.11 -12.76 35.73
CA LYS A 344 14.06 -11.86 35.02
C LYS A 344 15.48 -12.39 34.99
N THR A 345 15.84 -13.32 35.89
CA THR A 345 17.19 -13.87 36.05
C THR A 345 17.25 -15.38 35.81
N ALA A 346 16.13 -16.03 35.62
CA ALA A 346 16.06 -17.49 35.44
C ALA A 346 16.60 -17.91 34.06
N VAL A 347 17.45 -18.95 34.08
CA VAL A 347 17.76 -19.67 32.85
C VAL A 347 16.55 -20.54 32.48
N TRP A 348 15.79 -20.11 31.50
CA TRP A 348 14.61 -20.83 31.02
C TRP A 348 15.04 -22.13 30.35
N ARG A 349 14.53 -23.23 30.80
CA ARG A 349 14.67 -24.53 30.12
C ARG A 349 13.40 -24.76 29.30
N LEU A 350 13.54 -24.72 28.00
CA LEU A 350 12.53 -25.24 27.09
C LEU A 350 12.43 -26.76 27.23
N PRO A 351 11.29 -27.37 26.89
CA PRO A 351 11.19 -28.83 26.81
C PRO A 351 12.30 -29.41 25.93
N ASP A 352 12.82 -30.61 26.32
CA ASP A 352 13.88 -31.26 25.56
C ASP A 352 13.42 -31.46 24.09
N GLY A 353 14.23 -30.99 23.14
CA GLY A 353 13.94 -31.08 21.70
C GLY A 353 13.02 -29.96 21.18
N ALA A 354 12.58 -28.99 21.99
CA ALA A 354 11.84 -27.87 21.52
C ALA A 354 12.71 -26.89 20.69
N PRO A 355 12.17 -26.29 19.63
CA PRO A 355 12.91 -25.31 18.86
C PRO A 355 13.24 -24.09 19.72
N ALA A 356 14.42 -23.51 19.52
CA ALA A 356 14.80 -22.28 20.19
C ALA A 356 13.97 -21.10 19.63
N PRO A 357 13.42 -20.21 20.49
CA PRO A 357 12.74 -19.02 20.03
C PRO A 357 13.73 -18.07 19.36
N GLU A 358 13.25 -17.33 18.35
CA GLU A 358 14.02 -16.24 17.75
C GLU A 358 14.31 -15.17 18.80
N HIS A 359 13.29 -14.85 19.61
CA HIS A 359 13.40 -13.94 20.73
C HIS A 359 12.70 -14.49 21.98
N LEU A 360 13.30 -14.24 23.15
CA LEU A 360 12.74 -14.53 24.45
C LEU A 360 12.64 -13.22 25.25
N VAL A 361 11.43 -12.85 25.66
CA VAL A 361 11.20 -11.58 26.36
C VAL A 361 10.21 -11.76 27.51
N SER A 362 10.44 -11.08 28.63
CA SER A 362 9.44 -10.96 29.70
C SER A 362 8.67 -9.66 29.58
N PHE A 363 7.38 -9.68 29.90
CA PHE A 363 6.52 -8.50 29.88
C PHE A 363 5.52 -8.47 31.01
N ASN A 364 5.01 -7.26 31.27
CA ASN A 364 3.96 -6.99 32.21
C ASN A 364 2.93 -6.03 31.61
N SER A 365 1.69 -6.46 31.50
CA SER A 365 0.61 -5.65 30.92
C SER A 365 -0.05 -4.67 31.91
N VAL A 366 0.36 -4.66 33.18
CA VAL A 366 -0.25 -3.85 34.24
C VAL A 366 0.60 -2.64 34.63
N MET A 367 1.92 -2.77 34.59
CA MET A 367 2.83 -1.70 35.02
C MET A 367 3.22 -0.78 33.85
N PRO A 368 3.38 0.53 34.10
CA PRO A 368 3.94 1.43 33.07
C PRO A 368 5.32 0.95 32.61
N GLY A 369 5.55 0.94 31.30
CA GLY A 369 6.81 0.46 30.69
C GLY A 369 6.98 -1.06 30.70
N GLY A 370 6.00 -1.82 31.18
CA GLY A 370 6.09 -3.28 31.26
C GLY A 370 6.02 -4.00 29.90
N LEU A 371 5.71 -3.29 28.82
CA LEU A 371 5.68 -3.80 27.45
C LEU A 371 6.89 -3.38 26.63
N ASP A 372 7.72 -2.44 27.12
CA ASP A 372 8.77 -1.81 26.29
C ASP A 372 9.71 -2.84 25.65
N ALA A 373 10.19 -3.81 26.41
CA ALA A 373 11.05 -4.87 25.88
C ALA A 373 10.39 -5.72 24.79
N LEU A 374 9.08 -6.00 24.90
CA LEU A 374 8.35 -6.72 23.88
C LEU A 374 8.12 -5.87 22.63
N ILE A 375 7.87 -4.57 22.82
CA ILE A 375 7.71 -3.59 21.74
C ILE A 375 9.01 -3.48 20.93
N ASP A 376 10.14 -3.32 21.61
CA ASP A 376 11.46 -3.27 20.96
C ASP A 376 11.73 -4.58 20.19
N THR A 377 11.44 -5.73 20.81
CA THR A 377 11.60 -7.05 20.17
C THR A 377 10.73 -7.20 18.92
N ILE A 378 9.48 -6.72 18.93
CA ILE A 378 8.62 -6.72 17.74
C ILE A 378 9.21 -5.82 16.65
N GLY A 379 9.75 -4.65 17.01
CA GLY A 379 10.44 -3.77 16.09
C GLY A 379 11.66 -4.44 15.44
N ASP A 380 12.43 -5.22 16.20
CA ASP A 380 13.60 -5.96 15.70
C ASP A 380 13.25 -7.05 14.71
N CYS A 381 12.08 -7.71 14.86
CA CYS A 381 11.57 -8.67 13.86
C CYS A 381 11.28 -8.01 12.50
N PHE A 382 10.90 -6.73 12.50
CA PHE A 382 10.57 -5.97 11.30
C PHE A 382 11.39 -4.68 11.22
N PRO A 383 12.71 -4.78 10.95
CA PRO A 383 13.59 -3.63 11.01
C PRO A 383 13.10 -2.49 10.12
N ALA A 384 12.97 -1.32 10.73
CA ALA A 384 12.55 -0.11 10.06
C ALA A 384 13.58 0.36 9.03
N GLY A 385 13.13 1.16 8.06
CA GLY A 385 13.97 1.85 7.09
C GLY A 385 13.82 1.33 5.66
N VAL A 386 13.57 2.25 4.75
CA VAL A 386 13.66 2.01 3.32
C VAL A 386 15.16 1.91 2.96
N PRO A 387 15.60 0.98 2.10
CA PRO A 387 16.99 0.94 1.64
C PRO A 387 17.45 2.32 1.16
N ALA A 388 18.69 2.69 1.41
CA ALA A 388 19.23 4.01 1.02
C ALA A 388 19.02 4.25 -0.48
N GLY A 389 18.23 5.29 -0.83
CA GLY A 389 17.88 5.63 -2.21
C GLY A 389 16.83 4.74 -2.88
N GLY A 390 16.22 3.82 -2.14
CA GLY A 390 15.26 2.85 -2.66
C GLY A 390 13.84 3.03 -2.15
N THR A 391 12.95 2.26 -2.73
CA THR A 391 11.56 2.07 -2.28
C THR A 391 11.34 0.59 -2.01
N LEU A 392 10.39 0.27 -1.13
CA LEU A 392 9.94 -1.10 -0.91
C LEU A 392 8.79 -1.41 -1.85
N LEU A 393 8.83 -2.55 -2.50
CA LEU A 393 7.76 -3.05 -3.34
C LEU A 393 6.62 -3.55 -2.45
N THR A 394 5.46 -2.90 -2.52
CA THR A 394 4.33 -3.15 -1.59
C THR A 394 3.16 -3.89 -2.22
N ASN A 395 3.06 -3.91 -3.54
CA ASN A 395 1.89 -4.41 -4.27
C ASN A 395 2.17 -5.80 -4.88
N ALA A 396 1.30 -6.78 -4.59
CA ALA A 396 1.44 -8.15 -5.09
C ALA A 396 1.38 -8.24 -6.63
N ARG A 397 0.56 -7.41 -7.30
CA ARG A 397 0.50 -7.34 -8.77
C ARG A 397 1.85 -6.92 -9.33
N GLN A 398 2.45 -5.88 -8.72
CA GLN A 398 3.76 -5.36 -9.14
C GLN A 398 4.85 -6.42 -8.91
N ALA A 399 4.85 -7.10 -7.76
CA ALA A 399 5.79 -8.16 -7.46
C ALA A 399 5.68 -9.33 -8.46
N GLU A 400 4.46 -9.70 -8.84
CA GLU A 400 4.22 -10.76 -9.83
C GLU A 400 4.71 -10.37 -11.22
N ALA A 401 4.49 -9.14 -11.66
CA ALA A 401 4.99 -8.66 -12.95
C ALA A 401 6.53 -8.59 -12.97
N ILE A 402 7.15 -8.09 -11.88
CA ILE A 402 8.61 -8.06 -11.75
C ILE A 402 9.18 -9.49 -11.71
N ARG A 403 8.52 -10.44 -11.06
CA ARG A 403 8.93 -11.85 -11.03
C ARG A 403 8.93 -12.46 -12.43
N ARG A 404 7.86 -12.23 -13.21
CA ARG A 404 7.79 -12.70 -14.61
C ARG A 404 8.89 -12.06 -15.47
N ALA A 405 9.10 -10.76 -15.34
CA ALA A 405 10.18 -10.06 -16.06
C ALA A 405 11.56 -10.63 -15.68
N LEU A 406 11.81 -10.88 -14.40
CA LEU A 406 13.05 -11.47 -13.92
C LEU A 406 13.27 -12.90 -14.45
N GLU A 407 12.24 -13.73 -14.48
CA GLU A 407 12.29 -15.07 -15.05
C GLU A 407 12.63 -15.03 -16.55
N SER A 408 11.99 -14.15 -17.31
CA SER A 408 12.30 -13.96 -18.72
C SER A 408 13.73 -13.43 -18.96
N VAL A 409 14.21 -12.46 -18.17
CA VAL A 409 15.60 -11.99 -18.26
C VAL A 409 16.59 -13.11 -17.96
N ARG A 410 16.32 -13.96 -16.96
CA ARG A 410 17.15 -15.14 -16.64
C ARG A 410 17.16 -16.15 -17.78
N ALA A 411 16.00 -16.43 -18.37
CA ALA A 411 15.90 -17.34 -19.50
C ALA A 411 16.69 -16.80 -20.72
N ALA A 412 16.61 -15.49 -20.98
CA ALA A 412 17.45 -14.84 -22.02
C ALA A 412 18.94 -14.98 -21.72
N HIS A 413 19.36 -14.81 -20.49
CA HIS A 413 20.76 -14.94 -20.05
C HIS A 413 21.26 -16.39 -20.15
N GLU A 414 20.44 -17.36 -19.74
CA GLU A 414 20.74 -18.78 -19.88
C GLU A 414 20.85 -19.18 -21.37
N ALA A 415 19.95 -18.72 -22.22
CA ALA A 415 19.99 -18.93 -23.67
C ALA A 415 21.27 -18.38 -24.31
N LEU A 416 21.66 -17.15 -23.91
CA LEU A 416 22.90 -16.51 -24.37
C LEU A 416 24.13 -17.34 -23.95
N THR A 417 24.20 -17.75 -22.68
CA THR A 417 25.34 -18.50 -22.11
C THR A 417 25.45 -19.91 -22.73
N ALA A 418 24.31 -20.54 -23.04
CA ALA A 418 24.24 -21.82 -23.73
C ALA A 418 24.59 -21.74 -25.23
N GLY A 419 24.83 -20.51 -25.77
CA GLY A 419 25.11 -20.31 -27.16
C GLY A 419 23.94 -20.62 -28.10
N LEU A 420 22.70 -20.44 -27.61
CA LEU A 420 21.52 -20.59 -28.44
C LEU A 420 21.42 -19.47 -29.45
N THR A 421 20.54 -19.66 -30.45
CA THR A 421 20.33 -18.67 -31.50
C THR A 421 19.79 -17.35 -30.95
N PRO A 422 20.18 -16.20 -31.50
CA PRO A 422 19.79 -14.89 -31.02
C PRO A 422 18.28 -14.67 -30.93
N ASP A 423 17.47 -15.32 -31.77
CA ASP A 423 16.01 -15.25 -31.75
C ASP A 423 15.40 -15.79 -30.43
N VAL A 424 16.06 -16.80 -29.82
CA VAL A 424 15.63 -17.32 -28.51
C VAL A 424 15.88 -16.28 -27.42
N VAL A 425 17.08 -15.65 -27.42
CA VAL A 425 17.42 -14.59 -26.46
C VAL A 425 16.45 -13.42 -26.58
N LEU A 426 16.06 -13.08 -27.79
CA LEU A 426 15.13 -11.98 -28.04
C LEU A 426 13.70 -12.28 -27.60
N THR A 427 13.21 -13.47 -27.89
CA THR A 427 11.87 -13.90 -27.47
C THR A 427 11.72 -13.76 -25.95
N GLU A 428 12.74 -14.17 -25.21
CA GLU A 428 12.75 -14.05 -23.75
C GLU A 428 12.87 -12.57 -23.29
N ALA A 429 13.70 -11.77 -23.97
CA ALA A 429 13.81 -10.33 -23.67
C ALA A 429 12.49 -9.59 -23.95
N GLU A 430 11.75 -9.95 -24.99
CA GLU A 430 10.40 -9.43 -25.28
C GLU A 430 9.39 -9.82 -24.20
N GLY A 431 9.45 -11.05 -23.68
CA GLY A 431 8.65 -11.49 -22.55
C GLY A 431 8.85 -10.61 -21.31
N ALA A 432 10.09 -10.18 -21.06
CA ALA A 432 10.40 -9.24 -19.99
C ALA A 432 9.82 -7.84 -20.27
N LEU A 433 9.94 -7.35 -21.50
CA LEU A 433 9.36 -6.06 -21.92
C LEU A 433 7.83 -6.04 -21.76
N ASP A 434 7.16 -7.12 -22.13
CA ASP A 434 5.70 -7.24 -21.98
C ASP A 434 5.29 -7.18 -20.51
N ALA A 435 5.97 -7.93 -19.63
CA ALA A 435 5.70 -7.92 -18.21
C ALA A 435 5.92 -6.53 -17.56
N LEU A 436 6.99 -5.83 -17.96
CA LEU A 436 7.27 -4.47 -17.50
C LEU A 436 6.31 -3.44 -18.10
N GLY A 437 5.87 -3.65 -19.36
CA GLY A 437 4.86 -2.83 -20.03
C GLY A 437 3.49 -2.91 -19.33
N GLU A 438 3.07 -4.10 -18.93
CA GLU A 438 1.87 -4.28 -18.09
C GLU A 438 1.99 -3.57 -16.74
N LEU A 439 3.16 -3.62 -16.13
CA LEU A 439 3.42 -3.04 -14.82
C LEU A 439 3.28 -1.51 -14.84
N THR A 440 3.88 -0.86 -15.83
CA THR A 440 3.85 0.60 -15.99
C THR A 440 2.58 1.12 -16.68
N GLY A 441 1.81 0.23 -17.29
CA GLY A 441 0.59 0.57 -18.03
C GLY A 441 0.82 0.86 -19.51
N ARG A 442 2.04 0.68 -20.07
CA ARG A 442 2.34 0.88 -21.50
C ARG A 442 1.61 -0.13 -22.39
N THR A 443 1.44 -1.37 -21.91
CA THR A 443 0.74 -2.47 -22.60
C THR A 443 -0.40 -3.03 -21.79
N ALA A 444 -0.85 -2.31 -20.74
CA ALA A 444 -1.89 -2.77 -19.82
C ALA A 444 -3.24 -2.89 -20.55
N ARG A 445 -3.94 -3.99 -20.29
CA ARG A 445 -5.29 -4.22 -20.81
C ARG A 445 -6.30 -3.33 -20.10
N GLU A 446 -7.28 -2.83 -20.82
CA GLU A 446 -8.31 -1.89 -20.33
C GLU A 446 -9.08 -2.45 -19.12
N ASP A 447 -9.39 -3.76 -19.12
CA ASP A 447 -10.05 -4.43 -17.99
C ASP A 447 -9.19 -4.44 -16.71
N MET A 448 -7.87 -4.55 -16.84
CA MET A 448 -6.94 -4.47 -15.71
C MET A 448 -6.86 -3.06 -15.15
N VAL A 449 -6.73 -2.06 -16.01
CA VAL A 449 -6.72 -0.63 -15.64
C VAL A 449 -8.00 -0.29 -14.86
N THR A 450 -9.16 -0.67 -15.40
CA THR A 450 -10.46 -0.45 -14.73
C THR A 450 -10.50 -1.05 -13.33
N ARG A 451 -10.06 -2.30 -13.15
CA ARG A 451 -10.05 -2.96 -11.82
C ARG A 451 -9.13 -2.30 -10.80
N ILE A 452 -8.03 -1.70 -11.23
CA ILE A 452 -7.13 -0.98 -10.33
C ILE A 452 -7.87 0.25 -9.79
N PHE A 453 -8.52 1.02 -10.67
CA PHE A 453 -9.19 2.26 -10.28
C PHE A 453 -10.52 2.05 -9.52
N GLU A 454 -11.20 0.91 -9.68
CA GLU A 454 -12.38 0.55 -8.87
C GLU A 454 -12.10 0.47 -7.35
N ARG A 455 -10.85 0.31 -6.93
CA ARG A 455 -10.45 0.28 -5.52
C ARG A 455 -10.31 1.65 -4.89
N PHE A 456 -10.31 2.71 -5.70
CA PHE A 456 -10.18 4.08 -5.20
C PHE A 456 -11.49 4.60 -4.61
N CYS A 457 -11.38 5.62 -3.76
CA CYS A 457 -12.54 6.38 -3.32
C CYS A 457 -13.06 7.28 -4.45
N VAL A 458 -14.36 7.58 -4.44
CA VAL A 458 -14.96 8.60 -5.31
C VAL A 458 -14.36 9.96 -4.94
N GLY A 459 -13.88 10.70 -5.95
CA GLY A 459 -13.22 12.01 -5.73
C GLY A 459 -11.69 11.99 -5.83
N LYS A 460 -11.12 10.79 -6.08
CA LYS A 460 -9.70 10.55 -6.38
C LYS A 460 -9.48 10.01 -7.78
#